data_1ef30e18c37a4a41570734b773759cd3
#
_entry.id   1ef30e18c37a4a41570734b773759cd3
#
_cell.length_a   1.000
_cell.length_b   1.000
_cell.length_c   1.000
_cell.angle_alpha   90.00
_cell.angle_beta   90.00
_cell.angle_gamma   90.00
#
_symmetry.space_group_name_H-M   'P 1'
#
loop_
_entity.id
_entity.type
_entity.pdbx_description
1 polymer ?
#
loop_
_entity_poly.entity_id
_entity_poly.type
_entity_poly.pdbx_seq_one_letter_code
_entity_poly.pdbx_strand_id
1 'polypeptide(L)'
;APPPAGGPPRTVMAETLATMQSATLTGTPLWIGYVNADGAASQRVIAPVKVEGGFVTAYDHTADEVRTYPLHRITGVAELAEE
;
A
#
# COMPACT_ATOMS: atom_id res chain seq x y z
N ALA A 1 -10.89 6.02 -9.72
CA ALA A 1 -11.93 5.65 -8.79
C ALA A 1 -11.37 5.43 -7.41
N PRO A 2 -12.10 5.78 -6.42
CA PRO A 2 -11.61 5.62 -5.07
C PRO A 2 -11.54 4.15 -4.71
N PRO A 3 -10.70 3.82 -3.77
CA PRO A 3 -10.64 2.45 -3.31
C PRO A 3 -11.94 2.08 -2.65
N PRO A 4 -12.25 0.83 -2.63
CA PRO A 4 -13.45 0.39 -1.98
C PRO A 4 -13.43 0.83 -0.55
N ALA A 5 -14.51 1.31 -0.12
CA ALA A 5 -14.55 1.74 1.21
C ALA A 5 -14.74 0.58 2.11
N GLY A 6 -14.27 -0.44 1.80
CA GLY A 6 -14.53 -1.63 2.43
C GLY A 6 -14.56 -1.58 3.88
N GLY A 7 -15.17 -1.26 4.58
CA GLY A 7 -15.24 -1.41 5.94
C GLY A 7 -14.25 -0.63 6.70
N PRO A 8 -14.23 -0.80 7.94
CA PRO A 8 -13.41 0.00 8.80
C PRO A 8 -11.97 -0.32 8.57
N PRO A 9 -11.20 0.67 8.72
CA PRO A 9 -9.80 0.47 8.54
C PRO A 9 -9.19 -0.15 9.73
N ARG A 10 -9.63 -1.25 10.15
CA ARG A 10 -8.94 -1.85 11.21
C ARG A 10 -7.89 -2.70 10.65
N THR A 11 -7.26 -2.26 9.65
CA THR A 11 -6.17 -2.98 9.10
C THR A 11 -5.15 -3.21 10.13
N VAL A 12 -4.92 -4.41 10.46
CA VAL A 12 -3.84 -4.70 11.36
C VAL A 12 -2.61 -4.92 10.55
N MET A 13 -1.49 -4.71 11.19
CA MET A 13 -0.21 -4.81 10.53
C MET A 13 -0.04 -6.15 9.82
N ALA A 14 -0.52 -7.22 10.44
CA ALA A 14 -0.35 -8.54 9.85
C ALA A 14 -1.12 -8.66 8.53
N GLU A 15 -2.30 -8.09 8.46
CA GLU A 15 -3.06 -8.16 7.23
C GLU A 15 -2.44 -7.30 6.14
N THR A 16 -1.95 -6.14 6.52
CA THR A 16 -1.27 -5.28 5.59
C THR A 16 -0.04 -5.97 5.05
N LEU A 17 0.73 -6.57 5.91
CA LEU A 17 1.95 -7.25 5.52
C LEU A 17 1.64 -8.40 4.59
N ALA A 18 0.62 -9.19 4.90
CA ALA A 18 0.28 -10.33 4.07
C ALA A 18 -0.15 -9.87 2.67
N THR A 19 -0.93 -8.80 2.59
CA THR A 19 -1.36 -8.29 1.32
C THR A 19 -0.18 -7.77 0.51
N MET A 20 0.73 -7.09 1.16
CA MET A 20 1.92 -6.58 0.49
C MET A 20 2.79 -7.71 -0.03
N GLN A 21 2.98 -8.74 0.79
CA GLN A 21 3.81 -9.86 0.37
C GLN A 21 3.19 -10.62 -0.78
N SER A 22 1.88 -10.79 -0.75
CA SER A 22 1.20 -11.45 -1.84
C SER A 22 1.35 -10.65 -3.12
N ALA A 23 1.22 -9.34 -3.02
CA ALA A 23 1.32 -8.49 -4.20
C ALA A 23 2.73 -8.49 -4.77
N THR A 24 3.76 -8.63 -3.92
CA THR A 24 5.12 -8.70 -4.46
C THR A 24 5.32 -9.96 -5.28
N LEU A 25 4.64 -11.03 -4.91
CA LEU A 25 4.78 -12.28 -5.64
C LEU A 25 4.04 -12.25 -6.96
N THR A 26 2.92 -11.58 -7.00
CA THR A 26 2.08 -11.57 -8.19
C THR A 26 2.28 -10.34 -9.05
N GLY A 27 2.94 -9.32 -8.52
CA GLY A 27 3.10 -8.07 -9.25
C GLY A 27 1.84 -7.25 -9.30
N THR A 28 0.93 -7.49 -8.40
CA THR A 28 -0.36 -6.80 -8.40
C THR A 28 -0.24 -5.40 -7.84
N PRO A 29 -0.75 -4.39 -8.54
CA PRO A 29 -0.75 -3.05 -7.96
C PRO A 29 -1.78 -2.93 -6.86
N LEU A 30 -1.50 -2.05 -5.92
CA LEU A 30 -2.36 -1.84 -4.77
C LEU A 30 -2.67 -0.37 -4.60
N TRP A 31 -3.87 -0.08 -4.12
CA TRP A 31 -4.18 1.23 -3.58
C TRP A 31 -3.75 1.21 -2.12
N ILE A 32 -3.09 2.25 -1.69
CA ILE A 32 -2.78 2.37 -0.27
C ILE A 32 -3.22 3.74 0.22
N GLY A 33 -3.62 3.79 1.47
CA GLY A 33 -3.77 5.03 2.17
C GLY A 33 -2.50 5.26 2.95
N TYR A 34 -1.94 6.44 2.87
CA TYR A 34 -0.66 6.72 3.46
C TYR A 34 -0.69 8.05 4.19
N VAL A 35 -0.11 8.08 5.37
CA VAL A 35 -0.03 9.29 6.17
C VAL A 35 1.43 9.69 6.26
N ASN A 36 1.74 10.89 5.80
CA ASN A 36 3.14 11.31 5.81
C ASN A 36 3.52 11.85 7.19
N ALA A 37 4.75 12.32 7.30
CA ALA A 37 5.27 12.77 8.58
C ALA A 37 4.48 13.96 9.15
N ASP A 38 3.86 14.73 8.30
CA ASP A 38 3.06 15.86 8.73
C ASP A 38 1.65 15.47 9.10
N GLY A 39 1.30 14.23 8.98
CA GLY A 39 -0.04 13.80 9.28
C GLY A 39 -1.01 13.95 8.12
N ALA A 40 -0.53 14.34 6.97
CA ALA A 40 -1.40 14.49 5.82
C ALA A 40 -1.65 13.13 5.16
N ALA A 41 -2.90 12.84 4.91
CA ALA A 41 -3.27 11.56 4.32
C ALA A 41 -3.30 11.69 2.81
N SER A 42 -2.86 10.65 2.12
CA SER A 42 -2.93 10.62 0.68
C SER A 42 -3.19 9.19 0.24
N GLN A 43 -3.56 9.04 -1.00
CA GLN A 43 -3.79 7.73 -1.57
C GLN A 43 -2.84 7.56 -2.73
N ARG A 44 -2.29 6.38 -2.85
CA ARG A 44 -1.32 6.11 -3.89
C ARG A 44 -1.53 4.72 -4.46
N VAL A 45 -1.13 4.56 -5.70
CA VAL A 45 -1.15 3.27 -6.35
C VAL A 45 0.29 2.80 -6.42
N ILE A 46 0.59 1.69 -5.80
CA ILE A 46 1.95 1.18 -5.77
C ILE A 46 2.00 -0.26 -6.22
N ALA A 47 3.13 -0.65 -6.76
CA ALA A 47 3.39 -2.04 -7.09
C ALA A 47 4.51 -2.51 -6.18
N PRO A 48 4.19 -3.24 -5.13
CA PRO A 48 5.22 -3.64 -4.17
C PRO A 48 6.29 -4.51 -4.81
N VAL A 49 7.52 -4.22 -4.48
CA VAL A 49 8.65 -4.98 -4.97
C VAL A 49 9.23 -5.83 -3.85
N LYS A 50 9.24 -5.30 -2.65
CA LYS A 50 9.90 -5.97 -1.56
C LYS A 50 9.36 -5.45 -0.24
N VAL A 51 9.13 -6.35 0.70
CA VAL A 51 8.69 -5.99 2.02
C VAL A 51 9.71 -6.53 3.00
N GLU A 52 10.28 -5.64 3.80
CA GLU A 52 11.34 -6.08 4.68
C GLU A 52 11.51 -5.10 5.82
N GLY A 53 11.66 -5.61 7.03
CA GLY A 53 12.01 -4.75 8.16
C GLY A 53 10.99 -3.70 8.51
N GLY A 54 9.72 -3.94 8.22
CA GLY A 54 8.70 -2.95 8.53
C GLY A 54 8.55 -1.88 7.46
N PHE A 55 9.19 -2.06 6.31
CA PHE A 55 9.10 -1.14 5.19
C PHE A 55 8.74 -1.88 3.93
N VAL A 56 8.04 -1.21 3.05
CA VAL A 56 7.75 -1.76 1.74
C VAL A 56 8.41 -0.87 0.69
N THR A 57 9.17 -1.50 -0.19
CA THR A 57 9.74 -0.82 -1.34
C THR A 57 8.84 -1.12 -2.52
N ALA A 58 8.39 -0.11 -3.20
CA ALA A 58 7.43 -0.28 -4.25
C ALA A 58 7.60 0.78 -5.31
N TYR A 59 7.13 0.43 -6.50
CA TYR A 59 7.07 1.41 -7.55
C TYR A 59 5.79 2.21 -7.35
N ASP A 60 5.92 3.50 -7.18
CA ASP A 60 4.79 4.38 -6.94
C ASP A 60 4.29 4.88 -8.29
N HIS A 61 3.17 4.35 -8.74
CA HIS A 61 2.61 4.76 -10.03
C HIS A 61 2.12 6.20 -10.00
N THR A 62 1.80 6.71 -8.82
CA THR A 62 1.36 8.08 -8.70
C THR A 62 2.52 9.05 -8.93
N ALA A 63 3.67 8.72 -8.38
CA ALA A 63 4.86 9.56 -8.52
C ALA A 63 5.78 9.10 -9.62
N ASP A 64 5.53 7.93 -10.18
CA ASP A 64 6.33 7.37 -11.26
C ASP A 64 7.78 7.17 -10.83
N GLU A 65 7.96 6.63 -9.65
CA GLU A 65 9.30 6.31 -9.16
C GLU A 65 9.22 5.30 -8.05
N VAL A 66 10.35 4.66 -7.77
CA VAL A 66 10.42 3.69 -6.69
C VAL A 66 10.56 4.41 -5.37
N ARG A 67 9.76 4.01 -4.41
CA ARG A 67 9.78 4.63 -3.09
C ARG A 67 9.69 3.56 -2.02
N THR A 68 10.06 3.94 -0.81
CA THR A 68 9.95 3.07 0.35
C THR A 68 8.98 3.69 1.33
N TYR A 69 8.05 2.88 1.82
CA TYR A 69 7.03 3.35 2.74
C TYR A 69 7.09 2.57 4.03
N PRO A 70 7.07 3.25 5.18
CA PRO A 70 6.96 2.53 6.44
C PRO A 70 5.58 1.91 6.56
N LEU A 71 5.52 0.66 6.95
CA LEU A 71 4.22 0.01 7.04
C LEU A 71 3.32 0.68 8.06
N HIS A 72 3.87 1.20 9.13
CA HIS A 72 3.05 1.81 10.16
C HIS A 72 2.36 3.09 9.71
N ARG A 73 2.77 3.63 8.58
CA ARG A 73 2.11 4.81 8.03
C ARG A 73 1.08 4.48 6.97
N ILE A 74 0.96 3.22 6.64
CA ILE A 74 -0.03 2.79 5.68
C ILE A 74 -1.30 2.49 6.45
N THR A 75 -2.35 3.25 6.17
CA THR A 75 -3.58 3.14 6.92
C THR A 75 -4.54 2.12 6.34
N GLY A 76 -4.31 1.71 5.12
CA GLY A 76 -5.15 0.66 4.54
C GLY A 76 -4.64 0.30 3.18
N VAL A 77 -5.01 -0.87 2.71
CA VAL A 77 -4.64 -1.35 1.38
C VAL A 77 -5.83 -1.99 0.72
N ALA A 78 -5.86 -1.93 -0.59
CA ALA A 78 -6.87 -2.61 -1.36
C ALA A 78 -6.26 -2.97 -2.70
N GLU A 79 -6.55 -4.17 -3.18
CA GLU A 79 -6.04 -4.58 -4.47
C GLU A 79 -6.84 -3.90 -5.55
N LEU A 80 -6.17 -3.47 -6.60
CA LEU A 80 -6.85 -2.90 -7.73
C LEU A 80 -7.50 -4.01 -8.52
N ALA A 81 -8.76 -3.82 -8.80
CA ALA A 81 -9.46 -4.80 -9.61
C ALA A 81 -9.01 -4.59 -11.04
N GLU A 82 -8.61 -5.67 -11.62
CA GLU A 82 -8.20 -5.59 -12.97
C GLU A 82 -9.28 -6.06 -13.81
N GLU A 83 -9.73 -5.35 -14.64
CA GLU A 83 -10.79 -5.88 -15.44
C GLU A 83 -10.43 -5.97 -16.85
#